data_1291d25eaa26fb05246afd82431ce5f5
#
_entry.id   1291d25eaa26fb05246afd82431ce5f5
#
_cell.length_a   1.000
_cell.length_b   1.000
_cell.length_c   1.000
_cell.angle_alpha   90.00
_cell.angle_beta   90.00
_cell.angle_gamma   90.00
#
_symmetry.space_group_name_H-M   'P 1'
#
loop_
_entity.id
_entity.type
_entity.pdbx_description
1 polymer ?
#
loop_
_entity_poly.entity_id
_entity_poly.type
_entity_poly.pdbx_seq_one_letter_code
_entity_poly.pdbx_strand_id
1 'polypeptide(L)'
;MRLFQIAFLCAFAFFLAAQDKQADKIEKLAPYYPTPEIIVEKMLQLGGLKAGEKMYDLGSGDGRIVILAAQKFHAEAVGVELDKDLCRQSAARILKLGLEKNAHIVNGDLLKQNYASADLVTVYLLPDAVNNKVQPLLDKQLKKGARIVAKDFDFHNWTAEKVENIADDGEGRSHTLYLYRK
;
A
#
# COMPACT_ATOMS: atom_id res chain seq x y z
N MET A 1 -34.47 -27.10 43.68
CA MET A 1 -33.50 -25.96 43.56
C MET A 1 -32.22 -26.25 42.77
N ARG A 2 -31.85 -27.47 42.47
CA ARG A 2 -30.59 -27.80 41.73
C ARG A 2 -30.70 -27.86 40.19
N LEU A 3 -31.89 -28.05 39.65
CA LEU A 3 -32.07 -28.11 38.17
C LEU A 3 -32.08 -26.74 37.46
N PHE A 4 -32.45 -25.66 38.17
CA PHE A 4 -32.43 -24.30 37.58
C PHE A 4 -31.04 -23.69 37.48
N GLN A 5 -30.07 -24.11 38.25
CA GLN A 5 -28.67 -23.60 38.18
C GLN A 5 -27.89 -24.17 37.01
N ILE A 6 -28.19 -25.39 36.58
CA ILE A 6 -27.47 -26.05 35.44
C ILE A 6 -27.88 -25.43 34.10
N ALA A 7 -29.17 -25.08 33.94
CA ALA A 7 -29.66 -24.45 32.72
C ALA A 7 -29.08 -23.04 32.49
N PHE A 8 -28.78 -22.30 33.57
CA PHE A 8 -28.21 -20.94 33.46
C PHE A 8 -26.71 -20.96 33.10
N LEU A 9 -25.95 -21.96 33.55
CA LEU A 9 -24.53 -22.11 33.19
C LEU A 9 -24.33 -22.52 31.74
N CYS A 10 -25.20 -23.38 31.19
CA CYS A 10 -25.12 -23.80 29.79
C CYS A 10 -25.48 -22.64 28.81
N ALA A 11 -26.45 -21.80 29.18
CA ALA A 11 -26.83 -20.65 28.37
C ALA A 11 -25.73 -19.57 28.30
N PHE A 12 -25.00 -19.38 29.41
CA PHE A 12 -23.89 -18.42 29.48
C PHE A 12 -22.66 -18.89 28.67
N ALA A 13 -22.38 -20.21 28.67
CA ALA A 13 -21.29 -20.78 27.89
C ALA A 13 -21.54 -20.71 26.38
N PHE A 14 -22.80 -20.84 25.94
CA PHE A 14 -23.18 -20.67 24.51
C PHE A 14 -23.09 -19.20 24.05
N PHE A 15 -23.33 -18.24 24.95
CA PHE A 15 -23.23 -16.81 24.63
C PHE A 15 -21.77 -16.34 24.47
N LEU A 16 -20.83 -16.91 25.26
CA LEU A 16 -19.41 -16.62 25.10
C LEU A 16 -18.80 -17.23 23.83
N ALA A 17 -19.30 -18.37 23.38
CA ALA A 17 -18.81 -19.04 22.17
C ALA A 17 -19.29 -18.39 20.87
N ALA A 18 -20.29 -17.50 20.91
CA ALA A 18 -20.83 -16.79 19.77
C ALA A 18 -20.14 -15.45 19.47
N GLN A 19 -19.29 -14.96 20.38
CA GLN A 19 -18.58 -13.68 20.22
C GLN A 19 -17.24 -13.78 19.50
N ASP A 20 -16.79 -14.97 19.10
CA ASP A 20 -15.42 -15.17 18.60
C ASP A 20 -15.34 -15.55 17.13
N LYS A 21 -16.18 -14.95 16.26
CA LYS A 21 -16.06 -15.08 14.80
C LYS A 21 -16.54 -13.84 14.03
N GLN A 22 -16.15 -12.65 14.46
CA GLN A 22 -16.03 -11.55 13.53
C GLN A 22 -14.56 -11.49 13.12
N ALA A 23 -14.15 -12.41 12.25
CA ALA A 23 -12.90 -12.23 11.53
C ALA A 23 -13.03 -10.87 10.83
N ASP A 24 -12.22 -9.89 11.24
CA ASP A 24 -12.15 -8.58 10.62
C ASP A 24 -12.03 -8.80 9.10
N LYS A 25 -13.13 -8.56 8.38
CA LYS A 25 -13.13 -8.68 6.93
C LYS A 25 -12.22 -7.57 6.43
N ILE A 26 -10.98 -7.93 6.07
CA ILE A 26 -10.00 -6.97 5.57
C ILE A 26 -10.62 -6.29 4.34
N GLU A 27 -10.76 -4.99 4.43
CA GLU A 27 -11.39 -4.18 3.39
C GLU A 27 -10.42 -3.97 2.24
N LYS A 28 -10.89 -4.20 1.01
CA LYS A 28 -10.16 -3.86 -0.21
C LYS A 28 -10.28 -2.36 -0.47
N LEU A 29 -9.17 -1.62 -0.38
CA LEU A 29 -9.13 -0.16 -0.43
C LEU A 29 -9.17 0.42 -1.86
N ALA A 30 -8.93 -0.40 -2.88
CA ALA A 30 -9.10 -0.07 -4.29
C ALA A 30 -9.23 -1.34 -5.14
N PRO A 31 -9.91 -1.29 -6.31
CA PRO A 31 -9.79 -2.33 -7.32
C PRO A 31 -8.37 -2.37 -7.90
N TYR A 32 -7.93 -3.54 -8.36
CA TYR A 32 -6.67 -3.61 -9.09
C TYR A 32 -6.81 -2.88 -10.44
N TYR A 33 -6.00 -1.85 -10.62
CA TYR A 33 -5.87 -1.11 -11.88
C TYR A 33 -4.39 -0.79 -12.13
N PRO A 34 -3.76 -1.42 -13.12
CA PRO A 34 -2.32 -1.31 -13.32
C PRO A 34 -1.92 0.09 -13.82
N THR A 35 -0.94 0.70 -13.16
CA THR A 35 -0.37 1.99 -13.58
C THR A 35 0.52 1.78 -14.81
N PRO A 36 0.40 2.55 -15.90
CA PRO A 36 1.29 2.46 -17.06
C PRO A 36 2.76 2.65 -16.68
N GLU A 37 3.69 1.94 -17.34
CA GLU A 37 5.11 1.97 -16.97
C GLU A 37 5.72 3.37 -17.06
N ILE A 38 5.33 4.17 -18.05
CA ILE A 38 5.78 5.56 -18.18
C ILE A 38 5.37 6.39 -16.96
N ILE A 39 4.18 6.15 -16.41
CA ILE A 39 3.69 6.83 -15.21
C ILE A 39 4.44 6.34 -13.97
N VAL A 40 4.68 5.03 -13.86
CA VAL A 40 5.51 4.46 -12.78
C VAL A 40 6.88 5.13 -12.74
N GLU A 41 7.54 5.24 -13.88
CA GLU A 41 8.85 5.89 -13.95
C GLU A 41 8.78 7.36 -13.50
N LYS A 42 7.76 8.10 -13.97
CA LYS A 42 7.54 9.49 -13.55
C LYS A 42 7.26 9.64 -12.05
N MET A 43 6.49 8.71 -11.46
CA MET A 43 6.26 8.68 -10.01
C MET A 43 7.58 8.55 -9.23
N LEU A 44 8.44 7.61 -9.63
CA LEU A 44 9.73 7.37 -8.96
C LEU A 44 10.71 8.54 -9.17
N GLN A 45 10.72 9.15 -10.36
CA GLN A 45 11.50 10.35 -10.67
C GLN A 45 11.01 11.56 -9.87
N LEU A 46 9.69 11.82 -9.83
CA LEU A 46 9.09 12.90 -9.05
C LEU A 46 9.40 12.74 -7.56
N GLY A 47 9.30 11.51 -7.03
CA GLY A 47 9.72 11.18 -5.68
C GLY A 47 11.22 11.31 -5.44
N GLY A 48 12.04 11.50 -6.48
CA GLY A 48 13.48 11.62 -6.37
C GLY A 48 14.13 10.40 -5.74
N LEU A 49 13.63 9.18 -6.08
CA LEU A 49 14.13 7.93 -5.53
C LEU A 49 15.59 7.71 -5.89
N LYS A 50 16.40 7.34 -4.89
CA LYS A 50 17.85 7.13 -5.04
C LYS A 50 18.24 5.68 -4.74
N ALA A 51 19.38 5.28 -5.26
CA ALA A 51 19.95 3.97 -4.96
C ALA A 51 20.15 3.79 -3.44
N GLY A 52 19.78 2.60 -2.95
CA GLY A 52 19.86 2.25 -1.54
C GLY A 52 18.79 2.85 -0.63
N GLU A 53 17.93 3.74 -1.14
CA GLU A 53 16.77 4.22 -0.37
C GLU A 53 15.70 3.14 -0.26
N LYS A 54 14.96 3.17 0.83
CA LYS A 54 13.85 2.26 1.10
C LYS A 54 12.52 2.86 0.66
N MET A 55 11.87 2.20 -0.29
CA MET A 55 10.54 2.61 -0.73
C MET A 55 9.47 1.57 -0.42
N TYR A 56 8.25 2.05 -0.21
CA TYR A 56 7.05 1.22 -0.06
C TYR A 56 6.00 1.60 -1.10
N ASP A 57 5.38 0.58 -1.72
CA ASP A 57 4.25 0.73 -2.63
C ASP A 57 2.98 0.18 -1.97
N LEU A 58 2.00 1.05 -1.71
CA LEU A 58 0.78 0.72 -0.98
C LEU A 58 -0.31 0.23 -1.93
N GLY A 59 -0.61 -1.06 -1.89
CA GLY A 59 -1.48 -1.74 -2.85
C GLY A 59 -0.71 -2.03 -4.14
N SER A 60 0.38 -2.80 -4.02
CA SER A 60 1.38 -2.94 -5.08
C SER A 60 0.93 -3.72 -6.32
N GLY A 61 -0.25 -4.35 -6.28
CA GLY A 61 -0.81 -5.07 -7.42
C GLY A 61 0.14 -6.12 -7.96
N ASP A 62 0.48 -6.02 -9.25
CA ASP A 62 1.40 -6.93 -9.94
C ASP A 62 2.89 -6.63 -9.70
N GLY A 63 3.19 -5.72 -8.78
CA GLY A 63 4.54 -5.39 -8.34
C GLY A 63 5.37 -4.53 -9.30
N ARG A 64 4.74 -3.94 -10.34
CA ARG A 64 5.47 -3.19 -11.38
C ARG A 64 6.26 -2.00 -10.83
N ILE A 65 5.71 -1.25 -9.86
CA ILE A 65 6.40 -0.12 -9.21
C ILE A 65 7.60 -0.62 -8.42
N VAL A 66 7.41 -1.68 -7.63
CA VAL A 66 8.47 -2.32 -6.84
C VAL A 66 9.61 -2.84 -7.74
N ILE A 67 9.25 -3.52 -8.82
CA ILE A 67 10.21 -4.07 -9.78
C ILE A 67 11.01 -2.94 -10.45
N LEU A 68 10.33 -1.89 -10.95
CA LEU A 68 11.01 -0.78 -11.59
C LEU A 68 11.92 -0.01 -10.62
N ALA A 69 11.49 0.18 -9.38
CA ALA A 69 12.28 0.83 -8.34
C ALA A 69 13.58 0.06 -8.05
N ALA A 70 13.51 -1.26 -7.90
CA ALA A 70 14.69 -2.09 -7.69
C ALA A 70 15.58 -2.16 -8.93
N GLN A 71 15.00 -2.34 -10.11
CA GLN A 71 15.74 -2.56 -11.35
C GLN A 71 16.42 -1.30 -11.88
N LYS A 72 15.69 -0.19 -11.92
CA LYS A 72 16.15 1.05 -12.56
C LYS A 72 16.75 2.05 -11.58
N PHE A 73 16.23 2.09 -10.36
CA PHE A 73 16.68 3.04 -9.33
C PHE A 73 17.58 2.41 -8.28
N HIS A 74 17.75 1.07 -8.30
CA HIS A 74 18.57 0.34 -7.34
C HIS A 74 18.16 0.58 -5.88
N ALA A 75 16.87 0.80 -5.64
CA ALA A 75 16.30 1.02 -4.33
C ALA A 75 15.94 -0.31 -3.65
N GLU A 76 15.79 -0.29 -2.31
CA GLU A 76 15.15 -1.37 -1.56
C GLU A 76 13.62 -1.16 -1.65
N ALA A 77 12.94 -1.93 -2.48
CA ALA A 77 11.52 -1.74 -2.76
C ALA A 77 10.64 -2.82 -2.11
N VAL A 78 9.63 -2.39 -1.37
CA VAL A 78 8.66 -3.28 -0.70
C VAL A 78 7.26 -2.94 -1.19
N GLY A 79 6.57 -3.90 -1.79
CA GLY A 79 5.15 -3.80 -2.12
C GLY A 79 4.30 -4.45 -1.03
N VAL A 80 3.20 -3.80 -0.66
CA VAL A 80 2.20 -4.41 0.22
C VAL A 80 0.94 -4.64 -0.59
N GLU A 81 0.50 -5.90 -0.67
CA GLU A 81 -0.64 -6.32 -1.48
C GLU A 81 -1.53 -7.29 -0.70
N LEU A 82 -2.84 -7.08 -0.79
CA LEU A 82 -3.83 -7.91 -0.10
C LEU A 82 -4.16 -9.18 -0.89
N ASP A 83 -4.21 -9.06 -2.22
CA ASP A 83 -4.56 -10.15 -3.12
C ASP A 83 -3.42 -11.18 -3.22
N LYS A 84 -3.68 -12.40 -2.77
CA LYS A 84 -2.70 -13.50 -2.76
C LYS A 84 -2.20 -13.89 -4.15
N ASP A 85 -3.04 -13.76 -5.17
CA ASP A 85 -2.70 -14.16 -6.53
C ASP A 85 -1.79 -13.12 -7.17
N LEU A 86 -2.07 -11.83 -6.96
CA LEU A 86 -1.18 -10.74 -7.35
C LEU A 86 0.16 -10.83 -6.62
N CYS A 87 0.18 -11.13 -5.33
CA CYS A 87 1.43 -11.35 -4.58
C CYS A 87 2.26 -12.49 -5.17
N ARG A 88 1.65 -13.62 -5.51
CA ARG A 88 2.37 -14.76 -6.12
C ARG A 88 2.94 -14.41 -7.49
N GLN A 89 2.15 -13.71 -8.32
CA GLN A 89 2.59 -13.25 -9.64
C GLN A 89 3.76 -12.28 -9.53
N SER A 90 3.66 -11.28 -8.64
CA SER A 90 4.72 -10.30 -8.39
C SER A 90 6.01 -10.96 -7.91
N ALA A 91 5.91 -11.86 -6.91
CA ALA A 91 7.06 -12.59 -6.38
C ALA A 91 7.74 -13.45 -7.46
N ALA A 92 6.96 -14.14 -8.30
CA ALA A 92 7.51 -14.93 -9.41
C ALA A 92 8.23 -14.05 -10.45
N ARG A 93 7.72 -12.85 -10.73
CA ARG A 93 8.39 -11.88 -11.62
C ARG A 93 9.69 -11.37 -11.02
N ILE A 94 9.70 -11.03 -9.74
CA ILE A 94 10.89 -10.58 -9.00
C ILE A 94 11.99 -11.67 -9.07
N LEU A 95 11.63 -12.93 -8.78
CA LEU A 95 12.54 -14.07 -8.86
C LEU A 95 13.09 -14.26 -10.29
N LYS A 96 12.22 -14.23 -11.29
CA LYS A 96 12.62 -14.37 -12.71
C LYS A 96 13.62 -13.30 -13.15
N LEU A 97 13.55 -12.10 -12.56
CA LEU A 97 14.42 -10.96 -12.87
C LEU A 97 15.68 -10.92 -11.99
N GLY A 98 15.83 -11.82 -11.00
CA GLY A 98 16.97 -11.85 -10.08
C GLY A 98 17.02 -10.65 -9.13
N LEU A 99 15.85 -10.10 -8.75
CA LEU A 99 15.73 -8.86 -7.96
C LEU A 99 15.45 -9.11 -6.47
N GLU A 100 15.49 -10.37 -6.00
CA GLU A 100 15.06 -10.77 -4.65
C GLU A 100 15.85 -10.10 -3.53
N LYS A 101 17.02 -9.59 -3.82
CA LYS A 101 17.82 -8.85 -2.83
C LYS A 101 17.23 -7.46 -2.53
N ASN A 102 16.57 -6.86 -3.52
CA ASN A 102 16.16 -5.45 -3.48
C ASN A 102 14.66 -5.25 -3.68
N ALA A 103 13.89 -6.29 -4.02
CA ALA A 103 12.46 -6.21 -4.26
C ALA A 103 11.71 -7.29 -3.49
N HIS A 104 10.71 -6.91 -2.69
CA HIS A 104 9.92 -7.82 -1.87
C HIS A 104 8.44 -7.49 -1.95
N ILE A 105 7.59 -8.52 -1.85
CA ILE A 105 6.13 -8.36 -1.74
C ILE A 105 5.67 -8.94 -0.41
N VAL A 106 4.96 -8.13 0.35
CA VAL A 106 4.29 -8.52 1.60
C VAL A 106 2.82 -8.77 1.29
N ASN A 107 2.37 -10.02 1.45
CA ASN A 107 0.95 -10.31 1.39
C ASN A 107 0.30 -9.92 2.71
N GLY A 108 -0.48 -8.84 2.74
CA GLY A 108 -1.12 -8.37 3.96
C GLY A 108 -1.88 -7.07 3.80
N ASP A 109 -2.51 -6.69 4.89
CA ASP A 109 -3.20 -5.42 5.03
C ASP A 109 -2.18 -4.28 5.17
N LEU A 110 -2.22 -3.33 4.24
CA LEU A 110 -1.32 -2.18 4.24
C LEU A 110 -1.52 -1.26 5.47
N LEU A 111 -2.71 -1.28 6.08
CA LEU A 111 -2.99 -0.50 7.29
C LEU A 111 -2.33 -1.09 8.54
N LYS A 112 -1.85 -2.34 8.47
CA LYS A 112 -1.19 -3.06 9.59
C LYS A 112 0.34 -3.14 9.45
N GLN A 113 0.92 -2.47 8.45
CA GLN A 113 2.36 -2.45 8.24
C GLN A 113 3.05 -1.27 8.93
N ASN A 114 4.37 -1.35 9.03
CA ASN A 114 5.21 -0.29 9.60
C ASN A 114 6.04 0.39 8.50
N TYR A 115 5.82 1.68 8.31
CA TYR A 115 6.47 2.51 7.29
C TYR A 115 7.53 3.48 7.85
N ALA A 116 7.91 3.36 9.13
CA ALA A 116 8.83 4.29 9.78
C ALA A 116 10.22 4.38 9.10
N SER A 117 10.63 3.31 8.42
CA SER A 117 11.89 3.28 7.67
C SER A 117 11.81 3.83 6.25
N ALA A 118 10.61 4.18 5.76
CA ALA A 118 10.44 4.62 4.39
C ALA A 118 11.17 5.93 4.08
N ASP A 119 11.87 5.98 2.96
CA ASP A 119 12.39 7.20 2.32
C ASP A 119 11.40 7.71 1.29
N LEU A 120 10.69 6.80 0.60
CA LEU A 120 9.64 7.10 -0.35
C LEU A 120 8.45 6.15 -0.15
N VAL A 121 7.24 6.68 -0.28
CA VAL A 121 5.99 5.89 -0.35
C VAL A 121 5.26 6.25 -1.64
N THR A 122 4.79 5.24 -2.39
CA THR A 122 3.92 5.42 -3.55
C THR A 122 2.51 4.97 -3.22
N VAL A 123 1.50 5.73 -3.70
CA VAL A 123 0.09 5.49 -3.40
C VAL A 123 -0.77 5.68 -4.64
N TYR A 124 -1.56 4.66 -4.98
CA TYR A 124 -2.65 4.76 -5.95
C TYR A 124 -3.87 3.98 -5.45
N LEU A 125 -4.65 4.61 -4.61
CA LEU A 125 -5.84 4.07 -3.95
C LEU A 125 -7.02 5.03 -4.12
N LEU A 126 -8.24 4.58 -3.81
CA LEU A 126 -9.42 5.43 -3.88
C LEU A 126 -9.33 6.61 -2.90
N PRO A 127 -9.95 7.76 -3.20
CA PRO A 127 -9.86 9.00 -2.40
C PRO A 127 -10.21 8.80 -0.93
N ASP A 128 -11.26 8.04 -0.63
CA ASP A 128 -11.67 7.76 0.75
C ASP A 128 -10.59 6.99 1.53
N ALA A 129 -10.00 5.97 0.90
CA ALA A 129 -8.90 5.20 1.49
C ALA A 129 -7.66 6.07 1.72
N VAL A 130 -7.30 6.91 0.73
CA VAL A 130 -6.16 7.84 0.81
C VAL A 130 -6.33 8.77 2.00
N ASN A 131 -7.46 9.45 2.13
CA ASN A 131 -7.66 10.54 3.07
C ASN A 131 -8.05 10.07 4.48
N ASN A 132 -8.90 9.04 4.59
CA ASN A 132 -9.45 8.64 5.88
C ASN A 132 -8.65 7.51 6.56
N LYS A 133 -7.79 6.79 5.81
CA LYS A 133 -7.06 5.64 6.35
C LYS A 133 -5.55 5.76 6.19
N VAL A 134 -5.08 6.02 4.96
CA VAL A 134 -3.64 6.05 4.65
C VAL A 134 -2.99 7.31 5.20
N GLN A 135 -3.59 8.49 5.01
CA GLN A 135 -3.01 9.74 5.49
C GLN A 135 -2.74 9.75 7.00
N PRO A 136 -3.70 9.40 7.88
CA PRO A 136 -3.44 9.34 9.32
C PRO A 136 -2.38 8.31 9.72
N LEU A 137 -2.32 7.19 9.00
CA LEU A 137 -1.30 6.16 9.21
C LEU A 137 0.11 6.69 8.90
N LEU A 138 0.28 7.29 7.72
CA LEU A 138 1.56 7.85 7.27
C LEU A 138 1.98 9.05 8.12
N ASP A 139 1.03 9.90 8.55
CA ASP A 139 1.29 11.00 9.47
C ASP A 139 1.93 10.53 10.77
N LYS A 140 1.45 9.44 11.30
CA LYS A 140 1.92 8.88 12.57
C LYS A 140 3.27 8.18 12.44
N GLN A 141 3.55 7.56 11.30
CA GLN A 141 4.66 6.61 11.18
C GLN A 141 5.87 7.19 10.45
N LEU A 142 5.67 8.04 9.43
CA LEU A 142 6.77 8.46 8.59
C LEU A 142 7.77 9.34 9.33
N LYS A 143 9.05 9.09 9.09
CA LYS A 143 10.15 9.92 9.53
C LYS A 143 10.15 11.28 8.82
N LYS A 144 10.71 12.31 9.45
CA LYS A 144 10.93 13.62 8.84
C LYS A 144 11.78 13.50 7.57
N GLY A 145 11.33 14.16 6.50
CA GLY A 145 11.99 14.13 5.19
C GLY A 145 11.58 12.97 4.29
N ALA A 146 10.78 12.02 4.78
CA ALA A 146 10.17 11.01 3.91
C ALA A 146 9.27 11.66 2.85
N ARG A 147 9.28 11.10 1.65
CA ARG A 147 8.52 11.61 0.50
C ARG A 147 7.37 10.68 0.19
N ILE A 148 6.26 11.24 -0.27
CA ILE A 148 5.09 10.48 -0.69
C ILE A 148 4.73 10.94 -2.10
N VAL A 149 4.54 10.01 -3.03
CA VAL A 149 4.01 10.28 -4.36
C VAL A 149 2.64 9.61 -4.48
N ALA A 150 1.61 10.42 -4.63
CA ALA A 150 0.26 9.97 -4.90
C ALA A 150 -0.10 10.16 -6.38
N LYS A 151 -0.84 9.20 -6.95
CA LYS A 151 -1.32 9.24 -8.33
C LYS A 151 -2.82 9.47 -8.36
N ASP A 152 -3.26 10.44 -9.17
CA ASP A 152 -4.63 10.85 -9.49
C ASP A 152 -5.48 11.34 -8.30
N PHE A 153 -5.16 10.97 -7.07
CA PHE A 153 -5.90 11.37 -5.87
C PHE A 153 -4.96 11.99 -4.85
N ASP A 154 -5.27 13.22 -4.44
CA ASP A 154 -4.48 14.00 -3.50
C ASP A 154 -4.79 13.67 -2.03
N PHE A 155 -3.90 14.08 -1.14
CA PHE A 155 -4.09 14.07 0.31
C PHE A 155 -4.67 15.42 0.75
N HIS A 156 -5.93 15.45 1.21
CA HIS A 156 -6.67 16.69 1.49
C HIS A 156 -6.02 17.57 2.57
N ASN A 157 -5.41 16.96 3.59
CA ASN A 157 -4.84 17.70 4.72
C ASN A 157 -3.33 17.98 4.57
N TRP A 158 -2.74 17.63 3.41
CA TRP A 158 -1.36 17.92 3.10
C TRP A 158 -1.26 18.87 1.90
N THR A 159 -0.30 19.80 1.97
CA THR A 159 0.03 20.64 0.81
C THR A 159 1.07 19.92 -0.03
N ALA A 160 0.79 19.70 -1.30
CA ALA A 160 1.75 19.12 -2.21
C ALA A 160 2.94 20.06 -2.42
N GLU A 161 4.16 19.53 -2.28
CA GLU A 161 5.40 20.25 -2.61
C GLU A 161 5.50 20.49 -4.12
N LYS A 162 5.01 19.52 -4.92
CA LYS A 162 4.97 19.61 -6.37
C LYS A 162 3.77 18.83 -6.91
N VAL A 163 3.16 19.37 -7.97
CA VAL A 163 2.11 18.69 -8.75
C VAL A 163 2.58 18.61 -10.19
N GLU A 164 2.47 17.43 -10.80
CA GLU A 164 2.84 17.19 -12.20
C GLU A 164 1.64 16.60 -12.95
N ASN A 165 1.18 17.32 -13.98
CA ASN A 165 0.12 16.86 -14.86
C ASN A 165 0.72 16.21 -16.09
N ILE A 166 0.32 14.99 -16.38
CA ILE A 166 0.73 14.20 -17.55
C ILE A 166 -0.47 14.10 -18.46
N ALA A 167 -0.39 14.76 -19.61
CA ALA A 167 -1.51 14.87 -20.54
C ALA A 167 -1.84 13.55 -21.23
N ASP A 168 -0.83 12.70 -21.45
CA ASP A 168 -0.99 11.42 -22.15
C ASP A 168 0.01 10.41 -21.57
N ASP A 169 -0.49 9.24 -21.19
CA ASP A 169 0.28 8.10 -20.68
C ASP A 169 0.76 7.14 -21.80
N GLY A 170 0.54 7.50 -23.04
CA GLY A 170 0.78 6.67 -24.23
C GLY A 170 -0.43 5.82 -24.65
N GLU A 171 -1.52 5.86 -23.86
CA GLU A 171 -2.80 5.18 -24.15
C GLU A 171 -3.98 6.18 -24.23
N GLY A 172 -3.68 7.48 -24.29
CA GLY A 172 -4.67 8.55 -24.40
C GLY A 172 -5.32 8.96 -23.06
N ARG A 173 -4.72 8.61 -21.91
CA ARG A 173 -5.22 8.98 -20.59
C ARG A 173 -4.32 10.01 -19.94
N SER A 174 -4.93 10.98 -19.25
CA SER A 174 -4.21 11.96 -18.45
C SER A 174 -4.09 11.49 -17.00
N HIS A 175 -3.01 11.89 -16.33
CA HIS A 175 -2.76 11.58 -14.92
C HIS A 175 -2.22 12.81 -14.20
N THR A 176 -2.48 12.88 -12.89
CA THR A 176 -1.88 13.89 -12.01
C THR A 176 -1.05 13.18 -10.94
N LEU A 177 0.19 13.62 -10.78
CA LEU A 177 1.08 13.15 -9.72
C LEU A 177 1.29 14.25 -8.70
N TYR A 178 1.22 13.88 -7.42
CA TYR A 178 1.39 14.78 -6.29
C TYR A 178 2.57 14.33 -5.45
N LEU A 179 3.54 15.21 -5.20
CA LEU A 179 4.66 14.98 -4.29
C LEU A 179 4.40 15.70 -2.98
N TYR A 180 4.54 14.97 -1.88
CA TYR A 180 4.49 15.48 -0.52
C TYR A 180 5.79 15.15 0.22
N ARG A 181 6.09 15.94 1.25
CA ARG A 181 7.22 15.71 2.15
C ARG A 181 6.77 15.79 3.61
N LYS A 182 7.22 14.80 4.40
CA LYS A 182 6.95 14.74 5.84
C LYS A 182 7.90 15.65 6.62
#